data_c5e335646b5b5356eb2628ebd455b6fd
#
_entry.id   c5e335646b5b5356eb2628ebd455b6fd
#
_cell.length_a   1.000
_cell.length_b   1.000
_cell.length_c   1.000
_cell.angle_alpha   90.00
_cell.angle_beta   90.00
_cell.angle_gamma   90.00
#
_symmetry.space_group_name_H-M   'P 1'
#
loop_
_entity.id
_entity.type
_entity.pdbx_description
1 polymer ?
#
loop_
_entity_poly.entity_id
_entity_poly.type
_entity_poly.pdbx_seq_one_letter_code
_entity_poly.pdbx_strand_id
1 'polypeptide(L)'
;MRKLKNILRLSRKELWSLWRDPVMLILVVYVFSVSIYTSATAVPETLHNAPIAIVDEDHSPLSARIVSAFYPPEFTVPRMISLDEVDPGMNNGQFTFVLNIPPNFQRDLLAGRDPQIQLNIDATRMSQAFTGNGYIQQVVMGEVNEFASRYRANSVLPVELVLRARFNPTLEKAWFGSIAEIINSVAMLSIILTGAALIREREHGTIEHILVMPVTPGEIMASKVLAMGLVVLVATALSLNIVVRGLLHVPIQGSIGLFLCGVALCLFAMTSMGIYMATLARSMPQFGLLLMLTLMPMNMLSGGQTPRESMPELVQNVMLAAPTTHFVSLGQAILFRGAGLETVWKPFLALLVIGIVLFMVSLRRFRRTLSQMA
;
A
#
# COMPACT_ATOMS: atom_id res chain seq x y z
N MET A 1 31.94 -28.13 -2.18
CA MET A 1 32.27 -27.33 -3.38
C MET A 1 31.42 -27.67 -4.61
N ARG A 2 31.17 -28.95 -4.97
CA ARG A 2 30.39 -29.36 -6.17
C ARG A 2 28.94 -28.83 -6.17
N LYS A 3 28.22 -28.93 -5.05
CA LYS A 3 26.82 -28.44 -4.91
C LYS A 3 26.69 -26.94 -5.16
N LEU A 4 27.59 -26.12 -4.58
CA LEU A 4 27.57 -24.67 -4.78
C LEU A 4 27.84 -24.27 -6.25
N LYS A 5 28.78 -24.97 -6.93
CA LYS A 5 29.03 -24.75 -8.35
C LYS A 5 27.79 -25.08 -9.21
N ASN A 6 27.08 -26.16 -8.87
CA ASN A 6 25.84 -26.54 -9.57
C ASN A 6 24.77 -25.47 -9.39
N ILE A 7 24.54 -24.99 -8.14
CA ILE A 7 23.57 -23.93 -7.86
C ILE A 7 23.92 -22.68 -8.67
N LEU A 8 25.16 -22.20 -8.67
CA LEU A 8 25.58 -21.00 -9.40
C LEU A 8 25.42 -21.16 -10.92
N ARG A 9 25.78 -22.33 -11.48
CA ARG A 9 25.58 -22.62 -12.91
C ARG A 9 24.11 -22.61 -13.30
N LEU A 10 23.27 -23.26 -12.50
CA LEU A 10 21.83 -23.26 -12.72
C LEU A 10 21.23 -21.85 -12.55
N SER A 11 21.65 -21.09 -11.53
CA SER A 11 21.21 -19.70 -11.35
C SER A 11 21.55 -18.81 -12.55
N ARG A 12 22.77 -18.97 -13.11
CA ARG A 12 23.15 -18.27 -14.33
C ARG A 12 22.25 -18.64 -15.52
N LYS A 13 21.90 -19.93 -15.68
CA LYS A 13 20.94 -20.38 -16.70
C LYS A 13 19.57 -19.71 -16.51
N GLU A 14 19.05 -19.65 -15.28
CA GLU A 14 17.77 -19.01 -14.96
C GLU A 14 17.82 -17.50 -15.30
N LEU A 15 18.90 -16.80 -14.95
CA LEU A 15 19.08 -15.38 -15.29
C LEU A 15 19.14 -15.18 -16.82
N TRP A 16 19.82 -16.04 -17.56
CA TRP A 16 19.83 -15.98 -19.04
C TRP A 16 18.44 -16.27 -19.63
N SER A 17 17.70 -17.19 -19.07
CA SER A 17 16.32 -17.48 -19.50
C SER A 17 15.43 -16.27 -19.31
N LEU A 18 15.54 -15.59 -18.17
CA LEU A 18 14.78 -14.37 -17.89
C LEU A 18 15.20 -13.23 -18.82
N TRP A 19 16.50 -13.05 -19.04
CA TRP A 19 17.01 -12.00 -19.94
C TRP A 19 16.51 -12.13 -21.38
N ARG A 20 16.22 -13.35 -21.82
CA ARG A 20 15.64 -13.66 -23.14
C ARG A 20 14.12 -13.62 -23.20
N ASP A 21 13.47 -13.32 -22.09
CA ASP A 21 12.03 -13.18 -21.98
C ASP A 21 11.65 -11.70 -21.87
N PRO A 22 11.35 -11.02 -22.99
CA PRO A 22 11.08 -9.60 -22.96
C PRO A 22 9.81 -9.25 -22.16
N VAL A 23 8.84 -10.14 -22.12
CA VAL A 23 7.58 -9.93 -21.39
C VAL A 23 7.84 -9.85 -19.88
N MET A 24 8.65 -10.81 -19.37
CA MET A 24 9.00 -10.81 -17.94
C MET A 24 9.90 -9.63 -17.57
N LEU A 25 10.82 -9.21 -18.45
CA LEU A 25 11.63 -8.03 -18.20
C LEU A 25 10.79 -6.74 -18.17
N ILE A 26 9.90 -6.58 -19.15
CA ILE A 26 8.98 -5.43 -19.18
C ILE A 26 8.12 -5.41 -17.91
N LEU A 27 7.62 -6.57 -17.47
CA LEU A 27 6.84 -6.68 -16.24
C LEU A 27 7.65 -6.22 -15.02
N VAL A 28 8.90 -6.66 -14.87
CA VAL A 28 9.76 -6.25 -13.74
C VAL A 28 10.01 -4.74 -13.77
N VAL A 29 10.36 -4.19 -14.94
CA VAL A 29 10.59 -2.75 -15.09
C VAL A 29 9.31 -1.96 -14.81
N TYR A 30 8.17 -2.36 -15.35
CA TYR A 30 6.88 -1.71 -15.14
C TYR A 30 6.50 -1.68 -13.66
N VAL A 31 6.57 -2.83 -12.98
CA VAL A 31 6.16 -2.95 -11.57
C VAL A 31 7.07 -2.15 -10.64
N PHE A 32 8.38 -2.14 -10.86
CA PHE A 32 9.32 -1.41 -10.02
C PHE A 32 9.56 0.05 -10.43
N SER A 33 8.90 0.55 -11.46
CA SER A 33 8.97 1.96 -11.86
C SER A 33 7.59 2.60 -11.97
N VAL A 34 6.85 2.28 -13.03
CA VAL A 34 5.56 2.92 -13.34
C VAL A 34 4.51 2.63 -12.26
N SER A 35 4.38 1.37 -11.80
CA SER A 35 3.39 1.01 -10.77
C SER A 35 3.64 1.75 -9.47
N ILE A 36 4.90 1.86 -9.03
CA ILE A 36 5.26 2.56 -7.79
C ILE A 36 4.99 4.06 -7.94
N TYR A 37 5.36 4.66 -9.07
CA TYR A 37 5.13 6.06 -9.33
C TYR A 37 3.62 6.38 -9.37
N THR A 38 2.84 5.58 -10.10
CA THR A 38 1.38 5.77 -10.19
C THR A 38 0.68 5.52 -8.85
N SER A 39 1.08 4.50 -8.10
CA SER A 39 0.53 4.24 -6.75
C SER A 39 0.79 5.40 -5.78
N ALA A 40 1.92 6.09 -5.94
CA ALA A 40 2.26 7.25 -5.13
C ALA A 40 1.51 8.53 -5.55
N THR A 41 1.22 8.70 -6.85
CA THR A 41 0.72 9.98 -7.39
C THR A 41 -0.73 9.96 -7.88
N ALA A 42 -1.29 8.77 -8.20
CA ALA A 42 -2.60 8.68 -8.83
C ALA A 42 -3.78 8.84 -7.85
N VAL A 43 -3.57 8.70 -6.54
CA VAL A 43 -4.61 8.93 -5.54
C VAL A 43 -4.36 10.29 -4.90
N PRO A 44 -5.13 11.33 -5.25
CA PRO A 44 -4.99 12.65 -4.62
C PRO A 44 -5.25 12.53 -3.12
N GLU A 45 -4.35 13.09 -2.33
CA GLU A 45 -4.34 13.00 -0.86
C GLU A 45 -5.07 14.13 -0.22
N THR A 46 -5.01 15.25 -0.89
CA THR A 46 -5.75 16.44 -0.55
C THR A 46 -7.05 16.44 -1.32
N LEU A 47 -8.07 16.95 -0.68
CA LEU A 47 -9.30 17.27 -1.36
C LEU A 47 -8.94 18.19 -2.52
N HIS A 48 -9.27 17.82 -3.75
CA HIS A 48 -8.94 18.61 -4.91
C HIS A 48 -10.17 18.83 -5.77
N ASN A 49 -10.54 20.10 -5.93
CA ASN A 49 -11.71 20.52 -6.70
C ASN A 49 -12.99 19.74 -6.31
N ALA A 50 -13.21 19.50 -5.02
CA ALA A 50 -14.40 18.80 -4.56
C ALA A 50 -15.65 19.65 -4.80
N PRO A 51 -16.68 19.13 -5.50
CA PRO A 51 -17.90 19.86 -5.75
C PRO A 51 -18.65 20.12 -4.44
N ILE A 52 -18.77 21.39 -4.07
CA ILE A 52 -19.50 21.84 -2.89
C ILE A 52 -20.64 22.79 -3.27
N ALA A 53 -21.79 22.61 -2.64
CA ALA A 53 -22.90 23.56 -2.70
C ALA A 53 -23.24 24.02 -1.28
N ILE A 54 -23.80 25.23 -1.17
CA ILE A 54 -24.16 25.82 0.10
C ILE A 54 -25.60 26.34 0.01
N VAL A 55 -26.41 25.97 0.99
CA VAL A 55 -27.71 26.55 1.27
C VAL A 55 -27.51 27.54 2.41
N ASP A 56 -27.60 28.84 2.12
CA ASP A 56 -27.46 29.90 3.14
C ASP A 56 -28.81 30.53 3.38
N GLU A 57 -29.47 30.15 4.47
CA GLU A 57 -30.73 30.75 4.92
C GLU A 57 -30.54 31.86 5.97
N ASP A 58 -29.31 32.05 6.46
CA ASP A 58 -28.99 33.07 7.46
C ASP A 58 -28.68 34.44 6.85
N HIS A 59 -28.04 34.45 5.67
CA HIS A 59 -27.64 35.67 4.95
C HIS A 59 -26.89 36.66 5.83
N SER A 60 -26.11 36.20 6.80
CA SER A 60 -25.40 37.02 7.77
C SER A 60 -23.93 37.25 7.36
N PRO A 61 -23.23 38.22 7.98
CA PRO A 61 -21.78 38.35 7.83
C PRO A 61 -21.00 37.09 8.19
N LEU A 62 -21.47 36.24 9.12
CA LEU A 62 -20.81 35.00 9.47
C LEU A 62 -21.03 33.92 8.40
N SER A 63 -22.28 33.81 7.89
CA SER A 63 -22.53 32.85 6.79
C SER A 63 -21.74 33.19 5.55
N ALA A 64 -21.66 34.48 5.19
CA ALA A 64 -20.86 34.98 4.07
C ALA A 64 -19.34 34.66 4.24
N ARG A 65 -18.80 34.74 5.47
CA ARG A 65 -17.42 34.33 5.77
C ARG A 65 -17.23 32.84 5.57
N ILE A 66 -18.13 32.01 6.10
CA ILE A 66 -18.09 30.55 5.94
C ILE A 66 -18.11 30.20 4.44
N VAL A 67 -19.02 30.80 3.65
CA VAL A 67 -19.09 30.57 2.20
C VAL A 67 -17.78 30.93 1.51
N SER A 68 -17.18 32.10 1.86
CA SER A 68 -15.95 32.57 1.24
C SER A 68 -14.69 31.79 1.65
N ALA A 69 -14.76 30.97 2.69
CA ALA A 69 -13.65 30.15 3.16
C ALA A 69 -13.46 28.86 2.33
N PHE A 70 -14.44 28.49 1.49
CA PHE A 70 -14.33 27.38 0.56
C PHE A 70 -13.84 27.85 -0.81
N TYR A 71 -12.60 27.51 -1.17
CA TYR A 71 -11.97 27.94 -2.42
C TYR A 71 -11.01 26.86 -2.98
N PRO A 72 -10.63 26.98 -4.26
CA PRO A 72 -9.60 26.12 -4.83
C PRO A 72 -8.24 26.25 -4.08
N PRO A 73 -7.43 25.17 -4.03
CA PRO A 73 -7.57 23.93 -4.80
C PRO A 73 -8.44 22.83 -4.16
N GLU A 74 -8.84 22.96 -2.90
CA GLU A 74 -9.54 21.90 -2.15
C GLU A 74 -10.98 21.74 -2.65
N PHE A 75 -11.70 22.84 -2.78
CA PHE A 75 -13.09 22.86 -3.23
C PHE A 75 -13.24 23.61 -4.56
N THR A 76 -14.27 23.25 -5.31
CA THR A 76 -14.75 24.14 -6.39
C THR A 76 -15.34 25.39 -5.77
N VAL A 77 -15.48 26.48 -6.56
CA VAL A 77 -16.24 27.64 -6.11
C VAL A 77 -17.63 27.19 -5.65
N PRO A 78 -18.04 27.50 -4.41
CA PRO A 78 -19.31 27.04 -3.86
C PRO A 78 -20.49 27.49 -4.72
N ARG A 79 -21.38 26.55 -5.06
CA ARG A 79 -22.63 26.89 -5.74
C ARG A 79 -23.70 27.16 -4.71
N MET A 80 -24.30 28.35 -4.75
CA MET A 80 -25.44 28.68 -3.91
C MET A 80 -26.69 28.01 -4.49
N ILE A 81 -27.39 27.25 -3.65
CA ILE A 81 -28.59 26.49 -4.04
C ILE A 81 -29.71 26.69 -2.99
N SER A 82 -30.93 26.41 -3.38
CA SER A 82 -32.06 26.33 -2.46
C SER A 82 -32.14 24.95 -1.76
N LEU A 83 -32.88 24.88 -0.66
CA LEU A 83 -33.06 23.61 0.07
C LEU A 83 -33.69 22.52 -0.80
N ASP A 84 -34.61 22.89 -1.70
CA ASP A 84 -35.29 21.95 -2.60
C ASP A 84 -34.36 21.35 -3.66
N GLU A 85 -33.22 21.99 -3.94
CA GLU A 85 -32.23 21.52 -4.93
C GLU A 85 -31.20 20.56 -4.32
N VAL A 86 -31.17 20.40 -2.99
CA VAL A 86 -30.16 19.55 -2.29
C VAL A 86 -30.27 18.11 -2.74
N ASP A 87 -31.42 17.47 -2.55
CA ASP A 87 -31.60 16.06 -2.87
C ASP A 87 -31.48 15.76 -4.38
N PRO A 88 -32.11 16.55 -5.28
CA PRO A 88 -31.92 16.37 -6.72
C PRO A 88 -30.47 16.53 -7.15
N GLY A 89 -29.75 17.52 -6.62
CA GLY A 89 -28.36 17.78 -6.95
C GLY A 89 -27.41 16.66 -6.49
N MET A 90 -27.62 16.14 -5.29
CA MET A 90 -26.85 15.00 -4.76
C MET A 90 -27.19 13.70 -5.52
N ASN A 91 -28.46 13.40 -5.77
CA ASN A 91 -28.89 12.20 -6.51
C ASN A 91 -28.33 12.18 -7.95
N ASN A 92 -28.15 13.35 -8.56
CA ASN A 92 -27.54 13.49 -9.89
C ASN A 92 -26.00 13.54 -9.86
N GLY A 93 -25.38 13.42 -8.66
CA GLY A 93 -23.93 13.46 -8.49
C GLY A 93 -23.29 14.81 -8.82
N GLN A 94 -24.04 15.92 -8.80
CA GLN A 94 -23.53 17.27 -9.07
C GLN A 94 -22.67 17.79 -7.93
N PHE A 95 -23.00 17.42 -6.67
CA PHE A 95 -22.31 17.83 -5.47
C PHE A 95 -21.84 16.62 -4.67
N THR A 96 -20.62 16.71 -4.12
CA THR A 96 -20.12 15.76 -3.14
C THR A 96 -20.48 16.19 -1.73
N PHE A 97 -20.55 17.52 -1.51
CA PHE A 97 -20.86 18.12 -0.22
C PHE A 97 -21.94 19.20 -0.39
N VAL A 98 -22.90 19.21 0.52
CA VAL A 98 -23.87 20.29 0.64
C VAL A 98 -23.93 20.76 2.09
N LEU A 99 -23.54 22.02 2.32
CA LEU A 99 -23.58 22.64 3.62
C LEU A 99 -24.85 23.46 3.74
N ASN A 100 -25.67 23.20 4.77
CA ASN A 100 -26.88 23.95 5.07
C ASN A 100 -26.68 24.79 6.33
N ILE A 101 -26.71 26.11 6.16
CA ILE A 101 -26.65 27.10 7.25
C ILE A 101 -28.07 27.56 7.57
N PRO A 102 -28.61 27.22 8.76
CA PRO A 102 -30.00 27.51 9.10
C PRO A 102 -30.26 29.00 9.32
N PRO A 103 -31.51 29.45 9.25
CA PRO A 103 -31.88 30.86 9.49
C PRO A 103 -31.57 31.22 10.96
N ASN A 104 -31.15 32.50 11.16
CA ASN A 104 -30.75 33.04 12.46
C ASN A 104 -29.49 32.42 13.11
N PHE A 105 -28.66 31.74 12.33
CA PHE A 105 -27.47 31.03 12.81
C PHE A 105 -26.54 31.98 13.60
N GLN A 106 -26.16 33.12 13.00
CA GLN A 106 -25.30 34.13 13.66
C GLN A 106 -25.94 34.68 14.94
N ARG A 107 -27.24 35.03 14.91
CA ARG A 107 -27.96 35.56 16.05
C ARG A 107 -27.97 34.60 17.23
N ASP A 108 -28.23 33.34 16.96
CA ASP A 108 -28.31 32.27 17.97
C ASP A 108 -26.94 31.97 18.56
N LEU A 109 -25.90 31.97 17.73
CA LEU A 109 -24.51 31.81 18.18
C LEU A 109 -24.12 32.94 19.13
N LEU A 110 -24.40 34.22 18.77
CA LEU A 110 -24.07 35.37 19.61
C LEU A 110 -24.91 35.41 20.91
N ALA A 111 -26.11 34.87 20.89
CA ALA A 111 -26.96 34.73 22.09
C ALA A 111 -26.51 33.57 23.02
N GLY A 112 -25.44 32.86 22.68
CA GLY A 112 -24.95 31.71 23.47
C GLY A 112 -25.80 30.44 23.35
N ARG A 113 -26.63 30.35 22.31
CA ARG A 113 -27.30 29.13 21.91
C ARG A 113 -26.38 28.30 21.03
N ASP A 114 -26.62 27.02 20.93
CA ASP A 114 -25.82 26.08 20.13
C ASP A 114 -26.54 25.79 18.79
N PRO A 115 -26.46 26.70 17.78
CA PRO A 115 -27.07 26.44 16.49
C PRO A 115 -26.30 25.34 15.77
N GLN A 116 -27.01 24.52 14.97
CA GLN A 116 -26.42 23.40 14.24
C GLN A 116 -26.34 23.71 12.75
N ILE A 117 -25.19 23.43 12.14
CA ILE A 117 -25.01 23.41 10.69
C ILE A 117 -25.10 21.96 10.22
N GLN A 118 -25.89 21.71 9.18
CA GLN A 118 -26.00 20.39 8.59
C GLN A 118 -25.05 20.24 7.41
N LEU A 119 -24.27 19.16 7.39
CA LEU A 119 -23.43 18.79 6.27
C LEU A 119 -23.95 17.49 5.66
N ASN A 120 -24.43 17.52 4.42
CA ASN A 120 -24.80 16.37 3.62
C ASN A 120 -23.61 15.93 2.77
N ILE A 121 -23.31 14.65 2.77
CA ILE A 121 -22.12 14.06 2.11
C ILE A 121 -22.56 12.92 1.21
N ASP A 122 -22.10 12.94 -0.05
CA ASP A 122 -22.24 11.82 -0.96
C ASP A 122 -21.22 10.72 -0.60
N ALA A 123 -21.67 9.76 0.18
CA ALA A 123 -20.82 8.64 0.65
C ALA A 123 -20.43 7.65 -0.48
N THR A 124 -20.95 7.79 -1.69
CA THR A 124 -20.51 6.96 -2.83
C THR A 124 -19.11 7.33 -3.30
N ARG A 125 -18.67 8.57 -3.03
CA ARG A 125 -17.32 9.09 -3.28
C ARG A 125 -16.44 8.98 -2.05
N MET A 126 -16.26 7.77 -1.52
CA MET A 126 -15.69 7.50 -0.19
C MET A 126 -14.39 8.24 0.12
N SER A 127 -13.41 8.28 -0.80
CA SER A 127 -12.13 8.95 -0.56
C SER A 127 -12.29 10.47 -0.34
N GLN A 128 -13.11 11.12 -1.15
CA GLN A 128 -13.42 12.55 -0.99
C GLN A 128 -14.29 12.79 0.25
N ALA A 129 -15.27 11.92 0.52
CA ALA A 129 -16.18 12.04 1.65
C ALA A 129 -15.43 12.04 3.00
N PHE A 130 -14.50 11.12 3.20
CA PHE A 130 -13.71 11.04 4.42
C PHE A 130 -12.80 12.26 4.61
N THR A 131 -12.02 12.59 3.58
CA THR A 131 -11.08 13.71 3.66
C THR A 131 -11.81 15.03 3.77
N GLY A 132 -12.85 15.24 2.94
CA GLY A 132 -13.59 16.50 2.88
C GLY A 132 -14.40 16.79 4.14
N ASN A 133 -14.97 15.78 4.81
CA ASN A 133 -15.66 15.99 6.08
C ASN A 133 -14.75 16.65 7.11
N GLY A 134 -13.53 16.15 7.27
CA GLY A 134 -12.56 16.75 8.21
C GLY A 134 -12.19 18.19 7.84
N TYR A 135 -11.94 18.46 6.55
CA TYR A 135 -11.65 19.81 6.06
C TYR A 135 -12.82 20.78 6.28
N ILE A 136 -14.05 20.38 5.93
CA ILE A 136 -15.24 21.22 6.11
C ILE A 136 -15.45 21.53 7.58
N GLN A 137 -15.34 20.56 8.47
CA GLN A 137 -15.45 20.79 9.91
C GLN A 137 -14.38 21.77 10.40
N GLN A 138 -13.15 21.61 9.98
CA GLN A 138 -12.05 22.50 10.38
C GLN A 138 -12.28 23.94 9.90
N VAL A 139 -12.69 24.12 8.63
CA VAL A 139 -13.00 25.43 8.04
C VAL A 139 -14.16 26.09 8.79
N VAL A 140 -15.29 25.39 8.92
CA VAL A 140 -16.48 25.95 9.60
C VAL A 140 -16.18 26.31 11.04
N MET A 141 -15.57 25.42 11.80
CA MET A 141 -15.23 25.65 13.21
C MET A 141 -14.19 26.79 13.35
N GLY A 142 -13.24 26.89 12.43
CA GLY A 142 -12.26 27.97 12.38
C GLY A 142 -12.93 29.34 12.23
N GLU A 143 -13.81 29.49 11.22
CA GLU A 143 -14.52 30.73 10.96
C GLU A 143 -15.49 31.11 12.09
N VAL A 144 -16.21 30.12 12.64
CA VAL A 144 -17.11 30.34 13.78
C VAL A 144 -16.32 30.78 15.01
N ASN A 145 -15.23 30.13 15.35
CA ASN A 145 -14.39 30.46 16.51
C ASN A 145 -13.73 31.86 16.36
N GLU A 146 -13.20 32.17 15.17
CA GLU A 146 -12.61 33.46 14.91
C GLU A 146 -13.65 34.59 15.01
N PHE A 147 -14.84 34.38 14.46
CA PHE A 147 -15.93 35.31 14.58
C PHE A 147 -16.39 35.49 16.04
N ALA A 148 -16.60 34.40 16.76
CA ALA A 148 -17.03 34.41 18.16
C ALA A 148 -15.98 35.09 19.07
N SER A 149 -14.68 34.88 18.84
CA SER A 149 -13.61 35.48 19.61
C SER A 149 -13.51 37.00 19.42
N ARG A 150 -13.83 37.52 18.24
CA ARG A 150 -13.89 38.98 17.97
C ARG A 150 -15.05 39.65 18.70
N TYR A 151 -16.16 38.96 18.91
CA TYR A 151 -17.35 39.49 19.57
C TYR A 151 -17.43 39.17 21.06
N ARG A 152 -16.73 38.14 21.54
CA ARG A 152 -16.62 37.76 22.95
C ARG A 152 -15.21 38.07 23.44
N ALA A 153 -14.97 39.27 23.89
CA ALA A 153 -13.66 39.79 24.29
C ALA A 153 -12.94 39.01 25.43
N ASN A 154 -13.46 37.88 25.90
CA ASN A 154 -12.92 37.10 27.03
C ASN A 154 -12.93 35.57 26.87
N SER A 155 -13.12 35.02 25.68
CA SER A 155 -13.00 33.56 25.52
C SER A 155 -11.65 33.18 24.92
N VAL A 156 -10.58 33.28 25.73
CA VAL A 156 -9.34 32.57 25.44
C VAL A 156 -9.69 31.08 25.62
N LEU A 157 -9.55 30.29 24.55
CA LEU A 157 -9.64 28.85 24.65
C LEU A 157 -8.61 28.38 25.69
N PRO A 158 -9.02 27.67 26.77
CA PRO A 158 -8.10 27.35 27.87
C PRO A 158 -7.01 26.34 27.48
N VAL A 159 -7.06 25.81 26.27
CA VAL A 159 -6.09 24.82 25.75
C VAL A 159 -5.86 25.05 24.26
N GLU A 160 -4.62 25.26 23.87
CA GLU A 160 -4.17 25.24 22.49
C GLU A 160 -3.66 23.83 22.12
N LEU A 161 -4.28 23.22 21.11
CA LEU A 161 -3.85 21.91 20.60
C LEU A 161 -2.71 22.09 19.59
N VAL A 162 -1.48 21.79 20.00
CA VAL A 162 -0.32 21.79 19.11
C VAL A 162 -0.14 20.38 18.52
N LEU A 163 -0.48 20.21 17.24
CA LEU A 163 -0.29 18.96 16.51
C LEU A 163 1.16 18.83 16.02
N ARG A 164 1.81 17.72 16.40
CA ARG A 164 3.14 17.35 15.91
C ARG A 164 3.08 16.02 15.19
N ALA A 165 3.01 16.02 13.87
CA ALA A 165 3.16 14.82 13.06
C ALA A 165 4.64 14.40 13.02
N ARG A 166 4.94 13.16 13.47
CA ARG A 166 6.29 12.56 13.37
C ARG A 166 6.34 11.66 12.13
N PHE A 167 7.52 11.57 11.52
CA PHE A 167 7.85 10.70 10.39
C PHE A 167 7.27 11.12 9.02
N ASN A 168 6.19 11.87 8.98
CA ASN A 168 5.63 12.50 7.79
C ASN A 168 4.96 13.82 8.19
N PRO A 169 5.74 14.91 8.39
CA PRO A 169 5.21 16.20 8.88
C PRO A 169 4.18 16.84 7.95
N THR A 170 4.31 16.59 6.64
CA THR A 170 3.40 17.09 5.61
C THR A 170 2.17 16.20 5.43
N LEU A 171 2.13 15.06 6.11
CA LEU A 171 1.07 14.05 5.99
C LEU A 171 0.86 13.57 4.53
N GLU A 172 1.91 13.61 3.71
CA GLU A 172 1.85 13.19 2.31
C GLU A 172 1.73 11.66 2.20
N LYS A 173 0.63 11.20 1.64
CA LYS A 173 0.36 9.78 1.43
C LYS A 173 1.30 9.15 0.39
N ALA A 174 1.81 9.95 -0.55
CA ALA A 174 2.78 9.54 -1.55
C ALA A 174 3.99 8.83 -0.92
N TRP A 175 4.43 9.29 0.25
CA TRP A 175 5.50 8.64 0.99
C TRP A 175 5.13 7.23 1.41
N PHE A 176 3.94 7.08 1.98
CA PHE A 176 3.45 5.79 2.45
C PHE A 176 3.09 4.86 1.28
N GLY A 177 2.39 5.38 0.27
CA GLY A 177 1.95 4.64 -0.91
C GLY A 177 3.10 4.03 -1.71
N SER A 178 4.16 4.79 -1.95
CA SER A 178 5.33 4.32 -2.70
C SER A 178 6.05 3.15 -2.02
N ILE A 179 6.22 3.22 -0.70
CA ILE A 179 6.89 2.17 0.07
C ILE A 179 5.99 0.94 0.21
N ALA A 180 4.69 1.13 0.46
CA ALA A 180 3.74 0.03 0.50
C ALA A 180 3.69 -0.73 -0.84
N GLU A 181 3.74 -0.01 -1.97
CA GLU A 181 3.76 -0.61 -3.29
C GLU A 181 5.06 -1.38 -3.57
N ILE A 182 6.22 -0.89 -3.11
CA ILE A 182 7.47 -1.67 -3.18
C ILE A 182 7.32 -3.00 -2.44
N ILE A 183 6.76 -2.97 -1.23
CA ILE A 183 6.57 -4.18 -0.42
C ILE A 183 5.66 -5.18 -1.14
N ASN A 184 4.55 -4.71 -1.70
CA ASN A 184 3.63 -5.53 -2.48
C ASN A 184 4.28 -6.09 -3.74
N SER A 185 5.05 -5.27 -4.46
CA SER A 185 5.77 -5.62 -5.68
C SER A 185 6.82 -6.71 -5.44
N VAL A 186 7.58 -6.61 -4.34
CA VAL A 186 8.54 -7.63 -3.92
C VAL A 186 7.85 -8.97 -3.70
N ALA A 187 6.74 -8.99 -2.97
CA ALA A 187 5.99 -10.21 -2.70
C ALA A 187 5.40 -10.82 -3.99
N MET A 188 4.76 -10.01 -4.81
CA MET A 188 4.09 -10.43 -6.04
C MET A 188 5.09 -10.98 -7.07
N LEU A 189 6.12 -10.19 -7.41
CA LEU A 189 7.05 -10.58 -8.47
C LEU A 189 7.92 -11.78 -8.09
N SER A 190 8.30 -11.91 -6.81
CA SER A 190 9.06 -13.09 -6.38
C SER A 190 8.29 -14.39 -6.59
N ILE A 191 6.99 -14.41 -6.31
CA ILE A 191 6.14 -15.59 -6.54
C ILE A 191 5.94 -15.81 -8.05
N ILE A 192 5.60 -14.74 -8.80
CA ILE A 192 5.33 -14.83 -10.25
C ILE A 192 6.55 -15.35 -10.99
N LEU A 193 7.72 -14.70 -10.84
CA LEU A 193 8.92 -15.09 -11.58
C LEU A 193 9.34 -16.53 -11.28
N THR A 194 9.29 -16.92 -10.01
CA THR A 194 9.71 -18.27 -9.60
C THR A 194 8.72 -19.33 -10.04
N GLY A 195 7.43 -19.07 -9.88
CA GLY A 195 6.37 -19.98 -10.28
C GLY A 195 6.26 -20.15 -11.79
N ALA A 196 6.32 -19.04 -12.52
CA ALA A 196 6.29 -19.04 -13.98
C ALA A 196 7.50 -19.79 -14.57
N ALA A 197 8.70 -19.59 -14.01
CA ALA A 197 9.89 -20.32 -14.44
C ALA A 197 9.73 -21.82 -14.28
N LEU A 198 9.14 -22.30 -13.17
CA LEU A 198 8.93 -23.72 -12.93
C LEU A 198 7.85 -24.33 -13.83
N ILE A 199 6.73 -23.63 -14.01
CA ILE A 199 5.64 -24.12 -14.86
C ILE A 199 6.08 -24.18 -16.31
N ARG A 200 6.78 -23.15 -16.79
CA ARG A 200 7.32 -23.11 -18.16
C ARG A 200 8.27 -24.27 -18.44
N GLU A 201 9.18 -24.59 -17.52
CA GLU A 201 10.05 -25.75 -17.66
C GLU A 201 9.27 -27.07 -17.76
N ARG A 202 8.16 -27.15 -17.05
CA ARG A 202 7.29 -28.32 -17.10
C ARG A 202 6.49 -28.41 -18.40
N GLU A 203 5.92 -27.29 -18.86
CA GLU A 203 5.13 -27.24 -20.09
C GLU A 203 5.98 -27.48 -21.36
N HIS A 204 7.25 -27.10 -21.33
CA HIS A 204 8.19 -27.34 -22.43
C HIS A 204 8.98 -28.65 -22.33
N GLY A 205 8.67 -29.52 -21.34
CA GLY A 205 9.37 -30.79 -21.16
C GLY A 205 10.84 -30.65 -20.74
N THR A 206 11.33 -29.45 -20.48
CA THR A 206 12.75 -29.21 -20.12
C THR A 206 13.11 -29.73 -18.73
N ILE A 207 12.13 -30.01 -17.89
CA ILE A 207 12.32 -30.66 -16.58
C ILE A 207 12.97 -32.03 -16.73
N GLU A 208 12.63 -32.81 -17.77
CA GLU A 208 13.19 -34.14 -18.03
C GLU A 208 14.70 -34.06 -18.32
N HIS A 209 15.14 -33.05 -19.06
CA HIS A 209 16.57 -32.82 -19.30
C HIS A 209 17.34 -32.45 -18.02
N ILE A 210 16.69 -31.76 -17.07
CA ILE A 210 17.31 -31.42 -15.79
C ILE A 210 17.43 -32.68 -14.90
N LEU A 211 16.48 -33.62 -14.99
CA LEU A 211 16.51 -34.86 -14.23
C LEU A 211 17.66 -35.81 -14.65
N VAL A 212 18.10 -35.74 -15.89
CA VAL A 212 19.27 -36.52 -16.38
C VAL A 212 20.60 -35.95 -15.88
N MET A 213 20.62 -34.69 -15.44
CA MET A 213 21.84 -34.10 -14.89
C MET A 213 22.10 -34.56 -13.44
N PRO A 214 23.37 -34.69 -13.01
CA PRO A 214 23.71 -35.10 -11.65
C PRO A 214 23.50 -33.96 -10.63
N VAL A 215 22.25 -33.47 -10.53
CA VAL A 215 21.80 -32.38 -9.63
C VAL A 215 20.65 -32.87 -8.78
N THR A 216 20.59 -32.38 -7.54
CA THR A 216 19.51 -32.71 -6.62
C THR A 216 18.33 -31.75 -6.75
N PRO A 217 17.10 -32.17 -6.43
CA PRO A 217 15.94 -31.26 -6.40
C PRO A 217 16.14 -30.01 -5.53
N GLY A 218 16.92 -30.14 -4.45
CA GLY A 218 17.28 -29.00 -3.59
C GLY A 218 18.21 -27.99 -4.28
N GLU A 219 19.13 -28.45 -5.13
CA GLU A 219 20.01 -27.56 -5.92
C GLU A 219 19.23 -26.83 -7.00
N ILE A 220 18.26 -27.49 -7.64
CA ILE A 220 17.36 -26.87 -8.63
C ILE A 220 16.51 -25.80 -7.97
N MET A 221 15.89 -26.11 -6.84
CA MET A 221 15.06 -25.17 -6.11
C MET A 221 15.89 -23.98 -5.60
N ALA A 222 17.04 -24.24 -4.99
CA ALA A 222 17.91 -23.16 -4.48
C ALA A 222 18.42 -22.24 -5.60
N SER A 223 18.69 -22.77 -6.80
CA SER A 223 19.11 -21.95 -7.94
C SER A 223 18.01 -21.01 -8.42
N LYS A 224 16.76 -21.44 -8.44
CA LYS A 224 15.61 -20.60 -8.81
C LYS A 224 15.37 -19.52 -7.75
N VAL A 225 15.40 -19.88 -6.47
CA VAL A 225 15.27 -18.93 -5.36
C VAL A 225 16.36 -17.85 -5.44
N LEU A 226 17.61 -18.27 -5.68
CA LEU A 226 18.75 -17.34 -5.78
C LEU A 226 18.64 -16.43 -7.02
N ALA A 227 18.34 -16.99 -8.18
CA ALA A 227 18.30 -16.22 -9.44
C ALA A 227 17.16 -15.21 -9.45
N MET A 228 15.92 -15.65 -9.18
CA MET A 228 14.75 -14.77 -9.19
C MET A 228 14.77 -13.81 -8.00
N GLY A 229 15.22 -14.26 -6.84
CA GLY A 229 15.44 -13.39 -5.68
C GLY A 229 16.45 -12.28 -5.98
N LEU A 230 17.56 -12.58 -6.65
CA LEU A 230 18.56 -11.57 -7.02
C LEU A 230 17.98 -10.51 -7.97
N VAL A 231 17.20 -10.91 -8.96
CA VAL A 231 16.53 -9.99 -9.90
C VAL A 231 15.63 -9.01 -9.17
N VAL A 232 14.75 -9.53 -8.29
CA VAL A 232 13.81 -8.70 -7.53
C VAL A 232 14.56 -7.82 -6.52
N LEU A 233 15.62 -8.32 -5.89
CA LEU A 233 16.45 -7.54 -4.96
C LEU A 233 17.12 -6.35 -5.66
N VAL A 234 17.72 -6.57 -6.84
CA VAL A 234 18.33 -5.50 -7.64
C VAL A 234 17.27 -4.51 -8.11
N ALA A 235 16.13 -4.98 -8.61
CA ALA A 235 15.04 -4.12 -9.04
C ALA A 235 14.50 -3.27 -7.86
N THR A 236 14.36 -3.85 -6.67
CA THR A 236 13.99 -3.12 -5.44
C THR A 236 15.01 -2.05 -5.07
N ALA A 237 16.30 -2.38 -5.12
CA ALA A 237 17.36 -1.42 -4.81
C ALA A 237 17.40 -0.25 -5.82
N LEU A 238 17.22 -0.54 -7.10
CA LEU A 238 17.13 0.48 -8.14
C LEU A 238 15.89 1.36 -7.97
N SER A 239 14.72 0.76 -7.73
CA SER A 239 13.48 1.48 -7.52
C SER A 239 13.53 2.40 -6.31
N LEU A 240 14.06 1.94 -5.17
CA LEU A 240 14.25 2.77 -3.98
C LEU A 240 15.12 4.00 -4.25
N ASN A 241 16.20 3.84 -5.01
CA ASN A 241 17.10 4.96 -5.25
C ASN A 241 16.62 5.88 -6.38
N ILE A 242 16.09 5.33 -7.48
CA ILE A 242 15.70 6.11 -8.67
C ILE A 242 14.28 6.66 -8.50
N VAL A 243 13.31 5.81 -8.17
CA VAL A 243 11.90 6.22 -8.15
C VAL A 243 11.57 6.90 -6.83
N VAL A 244 11.81 6.22 -5.69
CA VAL A 244 11.36 6.75 -4.38
C VAL A 244 12.18 7.95 -3.95
N ARG A 245 13.51 7.86 -3.96
CA ARG A 245 14.37 8.98 -3.56
C ARG A 245 14.57 10.01 -4.67
N GLY A 246 14.76 9.55 -5.92
CA GLY A 246 15.11 10.42 -7.04
C GLY A 246 13.91 11.16 -7.63
N LEU A 247 12.80 10.47 -7.94
CA LEU A 247 11.62 11.07 -8.58
C LEU A 247 10.58 11.57 -7.57
N LEU A 248 10.29 10.80 -6.53
CA LEU A 248 9.27 11.14 -5.54
C LEU A 248 9.81 11.94 -4.35
N HIS A 249 11.14 12.10 -4.25
CA HIS A 249 11.85 12.84 -3.19
C HIS A 249 11.46 12.40 -1.76
N VAL A 250 11.04 11.14 -1.59
CA VAL A 250 10.65 10.59 -0.29
C VAL A 250 11.87 10.45 0.61
N PRO A 251 11.91 11.09 1.79
CA PRO A 251 13.02 10.97 2.71
C PRO A 251 13.01 9.60 3.39
N ILE A 252 14.03 8.79 3.14
CA ILE A 252 14.23 7.51 3.81
C ILE A 252 15.06 7.76 5.08
N GLN A 253 14.47 7.47 6.25
CA GLN A 253 15.08 7.75 7.54
C GLN A 253 16.10 6.69 7.96
N GLY A 254 15.94 5.44 7.53
CA GLY A 254 16.76 4.32 7.96
C GLY A 254 17.75 3.80 6.93
N SER A 255 18.46 2.74 7.31
CA SER A 255 19.47 2.10 6.47
C SER A 255 18.84 1.29 5.32
N ILE A 256 19.09 1.71 4.08
CA ILE A 256 18.70 0.95 2.87
C ILE A 256 19.32 -0.45 2.87
N GLY A 257 20.57 -0.58 3.31
CA GLY A 257 21.25 -1.87 3.40
C GLY A 257 20.53 -2.84 4.35
N LEU A 258 20.10 -2.37 5.52
CA LEU A 258 19.32 -3.17 6.46
C LEU A 258 17.97 -3.58 5.87
N PHE A 259 17.29 -2.67 5.18
CA PHE A 259 16.05 -2.98 4.48
C PHE A 259 16.25 -4.04 3.39
N LEU A 260 17.30 -3.94 2.57
CA LEU A 260 17.61 -4.93 1.53
C LEU A 260 17.95 -6.31 2.11
N CYS A 261 18.56 -6.39 3.30
CA CYS A 261 18.69 -7.66 4.01
C CYS A 261 17.32 -8.25 4.38
N GLY A 262 16.37 -7.42 4.82
CA GLY A 262 14.99 -7.83 5.06
C GLY A 262 14.28 -8.28 3.79
N VAL A 263 14.48 -7.56 2.68
CA VAL A 263 14.00 -7.95 1.34
C VAL A 263 14.55 -9.32 0.97
N ALA A 264 15.84 -9.59 1.15
CA ALA A 264 16.43 -10.89 0.82
C ALA A 264 15.80 -12.05 1.60
N LEU A 265 15.48 -11.87 2.88
CA LEU A 265 14.77 -12.88 3.67
C LEU A 265 13.31 -13.05 3.22
N CYS A 266 12.62 -11.96 2.91
CA CYS A 266 11.27 -12.00 2.36
C CYS A 266 11.27 -12.74 1.02
N LEU A 267 12.22 -12.44 0.13
CA LEU A 267 12.39 -13.11 -1.16
C LEU A 267 12.62 -14.61 -1.00
N PHE A 268 13.42 -15.02 -0.03
CA PHE A 268 13.62 -16.44 0.28
C PHE A 268 12.30 -17.14 0.63
N ALA A 269 11.45 -16.51 1.44
CA ALA A 269 10.14 -17.05 1.80
C ALA A 269 9.16 -17.05 0.60
N MET A 270 9.05 -15.92 -0.11
CA MET A 270 8.09 -15.73 -1.21
C MET A 270 8.43 -16.56 -2.44
N THR A 271 9.71 -16.66 -2.83
CA THR A 271 10.12 -17.51 -3.93
C THR A 271 9.88 -19.00 -3.61
N SER A 272 10.11 -19.41 -2.36
CA SER A 272 9.77 -20.77 -1.90
C SER A 272 8.28 -21.04 -1.99
N MET A 273 7.44 -20.08 -1.63
CA MET A 273 6.00 -20.15 -1.78
C MET A 273 5.58 -20.22 -3.26
N GLY A 274 6.23 -19.46 -4.14
CA GLY A 274 6.00 -19.50 -5.59
C GLY A 274 6.27 -20.90 -6.17
N ILE A 275 7.36 -21.56 -5.77
CA ILE A 275 7.65 -22.94 -6.15
C ILE A 275 6.56 -23.89 -5.61
N TYR A 276 6.16 -23.75 -4.35
CA TYR A 276 5.09 -24.57 -3.77
C TYR A 276 3.81 -24.48 -4.59
N MET A 277 3.37 -23.25 -4.90
CA MET A 277 2.16 -23.02 -5.69
C MET A 277 2.28 -23.57 -7.11
N ALA A 278 3.44 -23.45 -7.74
CA ALA A 278 3.70 -24.02 -9.06
C ALA A 278 3.69 -25.55 -9.07
N THR A 279 4.01 -26.20 -7.94
CA THR A 279 3.84 -27.68 -7.82
C THR A 279 2.40 -28.12 -7.62
N LEU A 280 1.52 -27.21 -7.16
CA LEU A 280 0.08 -27.46 -7.05
C LEU A 280 -0.63 -27.23 -8.38
N ALA A 281 -0.27 -26.16 -9.08
CA ALA A 281 -0.85 -25.79 -10.35
C ALA A 281 -0.42 -26.76 -11.47
N ARG A 282 -1.34 -27.09 -12.36
CA ARG A 282 -1.07 -27.92 -13.55
C ARG A 282 -0.80 -27.10 -14.80
N SER A 283 -1.23 -25.84 -14.82
CA SER A 283 -1.08 -24.91 -15.95
C SER A 283 -0.87 -23.47 -15.45
N MET A 284 -0.41 -22.57 -16.34
CA MET A 284 -0.24 -21.15 -16.02
C MET A 284 -1.54 -20.48 -15.56
N PRO A 285 -2.72 -20.68 -16.19
CA PRO A 285 -3.97 -20.09 -15.67
C PRO A 285 -4.31 -20.55 -14.25
N GLN A 286 -4.11 -21.84 -13.93
CA GLN A 286 -4.34 -22.36 -12.59
C GLN A 286 -3.37 -21.75 -11.56
N PHE A 287 -2.13 -21.52 -11.94
CA PHE A 287 -1.16 -20.83 -11.10
C PHE A 287 -1.59 -19.38 -10.81
N GLY A 288 -2.08 -18.66 -11.84
CA GLY A 288 -2.60 -17.30 -11.69
C GLY A 288 -3.78 -17.23 -10.72
N LEU A 289 -4.70 -18.20 -10.78
CA LEU A 289 -5.82 -18.29 -9.82
C LEU A 289 -5.32 -18.54 -8.38
N LEU A 290 -4.38 -19.47 -8.19
CA LEU A 290 -3.78 -19.73 -6.88
C LEU A 290 -3.03 -18.50 -6.34
N LEU A 291 -2.31 -17.81 -7.21
CA LEU A 291 -1.62 -16.56 -6.86
C LEU A 291 -2.62 -15.51 -6.35
N MET A 292 -3.67 -15.24 -7.11
CA MET A 292 -4.69 -14.26 -6.73
C MET A 292 -5.36 -14.63 -5.40
N LEU A 293 -5.77 -15.90 -5.26
CA LEU A 293 -6.44 -16.39 -4.05
C LEU A 293 -5.56 -16.29 -2.80
N THR A 294 -4.25 -16.38 -2.95
CA THR A 294 -3.32 -16.37 -1.81
C THR A 294 -2.75 -14.97 -1.56
N LEU A 295 -2.26 -14.30 -2.61
CA LEU A 295 -1.54 -13.04 -2.47
C LEU A 295 -2.48 -11.87 -2.17
N MET A 296 -3.68 -11.84 -2.76
CA MET A 296 -4.62 -10.74 -2.57
C MET A 296 -5.06 -10.60 -1.11
N PRO A 297 -5.53 -11.66 -0.41
CA PRO A 297 -5.81 -11.57 1.02
C PRO A 297 -4.57 -11.26 1.85
N MET A 298 -3.41 -11.86 1.51
CA MET A 298 -2.16 -11.58 2.23
C MET A 298 -1.76 -10.10 2.15
N ASN A 299 -1.92 -9.44 1.01
CA ASN A 299 -1.60 -8.02 0.87
C ASN A 299 -2.59 -7.13 1.62
N MET A 300 -3.89 -7.41 1.53
CA MET A 300 -4.92 -6.64 2.23
C MET A 300 -4.78 -6.72 3.76
N LEU A 301 -4.44 -7.90 4.27
CA LEU A 301 -4.38 -8.20 5.70
C LEU A 301 -2.95 -8.14 6.28
N SER A 302 -1.97 -7.70 5.50
CA SER A 302 -0.56 -7.62 5.92
C SER A 302 -0.25 -6.53 6.97
N GLY A 303 -1.16 -5.58 7.16
CA GLY A 303 -0.91 -4.37 7.97
C GLY A 303 -0.43 -3.17 7.16
N GLY A 304 -0.29 -3.32 5.83
CA GLY A 304 0.13 -2.23 4.94
C GLY A 304 -1.01 -1.32 4.53
N GLN A 305 -2.18 -1.88 4.25
CA GLN A 305 -3.38 -1.12 3.87
C GLN A 305 -4.33 -0.93 5.05
N THR A 306 -4.59 -1.98 5.78
CA THR A 306 -5.45 -1.96 6.97
C THR A 306 -4.58 -2.11 8.22
N PRO A 307 -4.65 -1.18 9.19
CA PRO A 307 -3.93 -1.32 10.45
C PRO A 307 -4.27 -2.65 11.13
N ARG A 308 -3.23 -3.34 11.60
CA ARG A 308 -3.39 -4.67 12.18
C ARG A 308 -4.29 -4.68 13.41
N GLU A 309 -4.20 -3.62 14.20
CA GLU A 309 -4.97 -3.43 15.44
C GLU A 309 -6.48 -3.35 15.20
N SER A 310 -6.91 -2.95 14.00
CA SER A 310 -8.32 -2.88 13.61
C SER A 310 -8.89 -4.20 13.09
N MET A 311 -8.06 -5.25 12.95
CA MET A 311 -8.52 -6.56 12.48
C MET A 311 -9.04 -7.42 13.63
N PRO A 312 -9.97 -8.37 13.38
CA PRO A 312 -10.35 -9.38 14.37
C PRO A 312 -9.13 -10.19 14.85
N GLU A 313 -9.08 -10.57 16.13
CA GLU A 313 -7.96 -11.30 16.74
C GLU A 313 -7.58 -12.58 16.00
N LEU A 314 -8.56 -13.32 15.50
CA LEU A 314 -8.32 -14.54 14.71
C LEU A 314 -7.52 -14.23 13.45
N VAL A 315 -7.87 -13.15 12.73
CA VAL A 315 -7.16 -12.73 11.52
C VAL A 315 -5.75 -12.27 11.86
N GLN A 316 -5.57 -11.49 12.94
CA GLN A 316 -4.25 -11.06 13.42
C GLN A 316 -3.33 -12.26 13.68
N ASN A 317 -3.85 -13.32 14.32
CA ASN A 317 -3.08 -14.51 14.67
C ASN A 317 -2.74 -15.35 13.42
N VAL A 318 -3.69 -15.54 12.50
CA VAL A 318 -3.44 -16.25 11.23
C VAL A 318 -2.40 -15.53 10.40
N MET A 319 -2.46 -14.20 10.33
CA MET A 319 -1.52 -13.39 9.55
C MET A 319 -0.10 -13.36 10.12
N LEU A 320 0.11 -13.80 11.37
CA LEU A 320 1.48 -14.01 11.88
C LEU A 320 2.24 -15.14 11.14
N ALA A 321 1.54 -16.04 10.49
CA ALA A 321 2.16 -17.05 9.65
C ALA A 321 2.52 -16.53 8.24
N ALA A 322 2.02 -15.36 7.86
CA ALA A 322 2.25 -14.75 6.56
C ALA A 322 3.56 -13.92 6.55
N PRO A 323 4.48 -14.18 5.61
CA PRO A 323 5.73 -13.42 5.50
C PRO A 323 5.48 -11.93 5.21
N THR A 324 4.39 -11.58 4.49
CA THR A 324 4.03 -10.19 4.18
C THR A 324 3.84 -9.34 5.42
N THR A 325 3.21 -9.88 6.48
CA THR A 325 2.97 -9.16 7.74
C THR A 325 4.27 -8.71 8.40
N HIS A 326 5.25 -9.59 8.48
CA HIS A 326 6.56 -9.27 9.06
C HIS A 326 7.36 -8.34 8.16
N PHE A 327 7.24 -8.50 6.84
CA PHE A 327 7.94 -7.66 5.88
C PHE A 327 7.40 -6.23 5.85
N VAL A 328 6.07 -6.04 5.92
CA VAL A 328 5.43 -4.72 6.09
C VAL A 328 5.90 -4.05 7.37
N SER A 329 5.83 -4.74 8.50
CA SER A 329 6.27 -4.21 9.79
C SER A 329 7.75 -3.79 9.77
N LEU A 330 8.62 -4.61 9.16
CA LEU A 330 10.03 -4.34 8.99
C LEU A 330 10.28 -3.13 8.07
N GLY A 331 9.60 -3.08 6.93
CA GLY A 331 9.72 -1.98 5.97
C GLY A 331 9.31 -0.65 6.57
N GLN A 332 8.19 -0.61 7.26
CA GLN A 332 7.71 0.59 7.95
C GLN A 332 8.66 1.03 9.07
N ALA A 333 9.16 0.09 9.87
CA ALA A 333 10.08 0.41 10.96
C ALA A 333 11.40 0.99 10.45
N ILE A 334 12.00 0.40 9.41
CA ILE A 334 13.29 0.85 8.88
C ILE A 334 13.12 2.13 8.06
N LEU A 335 12.26 2.11 7.04
CA LEU A 335 12.23 3.19 6.05
C LEU A 335 11.60 4.48 6.57
N PHE A 336 10.55 4.37 7.41
CA PHE A 336 9.89 5.56 7.97
C PHE A 336 10.42 5.95 9.34
N ARG A 337 10.59 4.98 10.26
CA ARG A 337 10.95 5.27 11.66
C ARG A 337 12.46 5.26 11.92
N GLY A 338 13.27 4.89 10.92
CA GLY A 338 14.73 4.83 11.06
C GLY A 338 15.21 3.74 12.02
N ALA A 339 14.40 2.69 12.25
CA ALA A 339 14.72 1.65 13.23
C ALA A 339 15.98 0.86 12.86
N GLY A 340 16.84 0.64 13.82
CA GLY A 340 18.01 -0.23 13.73
C GLY A 340 17.68 -1.70 13.95
N LEU A 341 18.71 -2.55 13.79
CA LEU A 341 18.59 -4.02 13.95
C LEU A 341 18.03 -4.42 15.34
N GLU A 342 18.35 -3.66 16.37
CA GLU A 342 17.88 -3.92 17.76
C GLU A 342 16.35 -3.92 17.86
N THR A 343 15.68 -3.11 17.05
CA THR A 343 14.21 -3.01 17.04
C THR A 343 13.57 -4.04 16.11
N VAL A 344 14.22 -4.33 14.98
CA VAL A 344 13.60 -5.14 13.90
C VAL A 344 14.04 -6.61 13.88
N TRP A 345 14.87 -7.08 14.84
CA TRP A 345 15.35 -8.45 14.86
C TRP A 345 14.22 -9.50 14.92
N LYS A 346 13.10 -9.19 15.61
CA LYS A 346 11.95 -10.10 15.70
C LYS A 346 11.30 -10.38 14.33
N PRO A 347 10.94 -9.37 13.53
CA PRO A 347 10.48 -9.59 12.15
C PRO A 347 11.52 -10.31 11.28
N PHE A 348 12.82 -10.02 11.43
CA PHE A 348 13.89 -10.73 10.71
C PHE A 348 13.90 -12.22 11.05
N LEU A 349 13.84 -12.56 12.33
CA LEU A 349 13.79 -13.95 12.77
C LEU A 349 12.53 -14.66 12.28
N ALA A 350 11.38 -14.01 12.34
CA ALA A 350 10.12 -14.55 11.85
C ALA A 350 10.19 -14.86 10.34
N LEU A 351 10.69 -13.92 9.53
CA LEU A 351 10.88 -14.12 8.07
C LEU A 351 11.82 -15.29 7.78
N LEU A 352 12.91 -15.41 8.54
CA LEU A 352 13.85 -16.53 8.38
C LEU A 352 13.19 -17.87 8.70
N VAL A 353 12.48 -17.97 9.82
CA VAL A 353 11.79 -19.21 10.23
C VAL A 353 10.70 -19.58 9.22
N ILE A 354 9.85 -18.63 8.85
CA ILE A 354 8.80 -18.87 7.85
C ILE A 354 9.42 -19.28 6.51
N GLY A 355 10.48 -18.60 6.08
CA GLY A 355 11.20 -18.93 4.85
C GLY A 355 11.77 -20.36 4.86
N ILE A 356 12.40 -20.77 5.95
CA ILE A 356 12.91 -22.16 6.12
C ILE A 356 11.77 -23.18 6.06
N VAL A 357 10.67 -22.92 6.76
CA VAL A 357 9.49 -23.81 6.76
C VAL A 357 8.92 -23.93 5.36
N LEU A 358 8.68 -22.82 4.69
CA LEU A 358 8.16 -22.80 3.32
C LEU A 358 9.11 -23.48 2.34
N PHE A 359 10.41 -23.25 2.46
CA PHE A 359 11.42 -23.92 1.63
C PHE A 359 11.40 -25.44 1.81
N MET A 360 11.32 -25.92 3.05
CA MET A 360 11.29 -27.36 3.35
C MET A 360 10.00 -28.04 2.87
N VAL A 361 8.86 -27.37 3.07
CA VAL A 361 7.56 -27.86 2.58
C VAL A 361 7.55 -27.91 1.05
N SER A 362 8.01 -26.86 0.40
CA SER A 362 8.14 -26.78 -1.06
C SER A 362 9.08 -27.84 -1.61
N LEU A 363 10.22 -28.04 -0.96
CA LEU A 363 11.20 -29.07 -1.37
C LEU A 363 10.65 -30.48 -1.26
N ARG A 364 9.93 -30.80 -0.17
CA ARG A 364 9.28 -32.11 0.00
C ARG A 364 8.25 -32.37 -1.10
N ARG A 365 7.44 -31.35 -1.40
CA ARG A 365 6.43 -31.47 -2.45
C ARG A 365 7.06 -31.53 -3.85
N PHE A 366 8.04 -30.70 -4.13
CA PHE A 366 8.77 -30.71 -5.40
C PHE A 366 9.42 -32.06 -5.69
N ARG A 367 10.05 -32.70 -4.69
CA ARG A 367 10.59 -34.06 -4.81
C ARG A 367 9.51 -35.07 -5.20
N ARG A 368 8.32 -35.01 -4.56
CA ARG A 368 7.20 -35.91 -4.90
C ARG A 368 6.71 -35.69 -6.33
N THR A 369 6.60 -34.42 -6.76
CA THR A 369 6.19 -34.11 -8.11
C THR A 369 7.18 -34.65 -9.15
N LEU A 370 8.49 -34.49 -8.91
CA LEU A 370 9.52 -35.06 -9.80
C LEU A 370 9.51 -36.57 -9.85
N SER A 371 9.29 -37.28 -8.73
CA SER A 371 9.20 -38.73 -8.70
C SER A 371 7.95 -39.30 -9.38
N GLN A 372 6.94 -38.48 -9.63
CA GLN A 372 5.73 -38.88 -10.38
C GLN A 372 5.87 -38.65 -11.90
N MET A 373 6.89 -37.89 -12.32
CA MET A 373 7.21 -37.61 -13.73
C MET A 373 8.33 -38.51 -14.28
N ALA A 374 9.14 -39.09 -13.39
CA ALA A 374 10.18 -40.06 -13.71
C ALA A 374 9.62 -41.48 -13.73
#